data_912c6a601620928c633ac63f84294b3e
#
_entry.id   912c6a601620928c633ac63f84294b3e
#
_cell.length_a   1.000
_cell.length_b   1.000
_cell.length_c   1.000
_cell.angle_alpha   90.00
_cell.angle_beta   90.00
_cell.angle_gamma   90.00
#
_symmetry.space_group_name_H-M   'P 1'
#
loop_
_entity.id
_entity.type
_entity.pdbx_description
1 polymer ?
#
loop_
_entity_poly.entity_id
_entity_poly.type
_entity_poly.pdbx_seq_one_letter_code
_entity_poly.pdbx_strand_id
1 'polypeptide(L)'
;MEELEMKVFEAFAKDWALVTAGSMDRFNTMTIGWGAMGTLWGKSAVTVYVKPVRYTHEYLDANEYFTVCFFPKDYKKDLSLLGSRSGRDGDKVAETALTPVAVEGSVGFAQASLTLLCKKIYRQDMDTAAMPEDVVKRNYEVEAPHTMYIGEVVKVL
;
A
#
# COMPACT_ATOMS: atom_id res chain seq x y z
N MET A 1 16.87 8.65 -12.55
CA MET A 1 15.82 7.66 -12.18
C MET A 1 16.51 6.32 -11.95
N GLU A 2 16.31 5.74 -10.79
CA GLU A 2 16.89 4.44 -10.49
C GLU A 2 16.18 3.35 -11.31
N GLU A 3 16.96 2.39 -11.82
CA GLU A 3 16.40 1.25 -12.51
C GLU A 3 15.77 0.28 -11.50
N LEU A 4 14.55 -0.14 -11.78
CA LEU A 4 13.85 -1.13 -10.99
C LEU A 4 13.46 -2.29 -11.90
N GLU A 5 14.02 -3.47 -11.62
CA GLU A 5 13.64 -4.69 -12.31
C GLU A 5 12.85 -5.59 -11.36
N MET A 6 11.62 -5.90 -11.72
CA MET A 6 10.79 -6.79 -10.91
C MET A 6 9.65 -7.41 -11.73
N LYS A 7 9.18 -8.55 -11.25
CA LYS A 7 7.99 -9.22 -11.79
C LYS A 7 6.75 -8.62 -11.12
N VAL A 8 6.26 -7.50 -11.66
CA VAL A 8 5.24 -6.66 -11.02
C VAL A 8 3.94 -7.42 -10.72
N PHE A 9 3.44 -8.22 -11.65
CA PHE A 9 2.19 -8.96 -11.44
C PHE A 9 2.31 -9.96 -10.29
N GLU A 10 3.41 -10.70 -10.22
CA GLU A 10 3.65 -11.66 -9.14
C GLU A 10 3.91 -10.96 -7.81
N ALA A 11 4.62 -9.84 -7.83
CA ALA A 11 4.95 -9.09 -6.64
C ALA A 11 3.69 -8.62 -5.91
N PHE A 12 2.67 -8.16 -6.63
CA PHE A 12 1.40 -7.80 -6.01
C PHE A 12 0.49 -9.01 -5.76
N ALA A 13 0.23 -9.82 -6.78
CA ALA A 13 -0.79 -10.87 -6.71
C ALA A 13 -0.40 -12.05 -5.82
N LYS A 14 0.88 -12.40 -5.77
CA LYS A 14 1.38 -13.58 -5.06
C LYS A 14 2.18 -13.23 -3.83
N ASP A 15 3.13 -12.31 -3.94
CA ASP A 15 4.05 -11.99 -2.85
C ASP A 15 3.44 -10.99 -1.87
N TRP A 16 2.57 -10.11 -2.35
CA TRP A 16 1.94 -9.00 -1.65
C TRP A 16 2.93 -7.92 -1.26
N ALA A 17 2.37 -6.78 -0.85
CA ALA A 17 3.15 -5.66 -0.35
C ALA A 17 2.47 -5.06 0.88
N LEU A 18 3.20 -4.25 1.63
CA LEU A 18 2.63 -3.37 2.64
C LEU A 18 2.57 -1.95 2.11
N VAL A 19 1.39 -1.33 2.20
CA VAL A 19 1.25 0.12 2.05
C VAL A 19 1.19 0.74 3.44
N THR A 20 2.00 1.77 3.66
CA THR A 20 2.17 2.41 4.97
C THR A 20 2.17 3.91 4.82
N ALA A 21 1.48 4.61 5.70
CA ALA A 21 1.48 6.07 5.76
C ALA A 21 1.47 6.55 7.21
N GLY A 22 2.04 7.72 7.43
CA GLY A 22 2.18 8.34 8.74
C GLY A 22 3.63 8.58 9.12
N SER A 23 3.87 8.72 10.42
CA SER A 23 5.21 8.90 11.00
C SER A 23 5.51 7.81 12.02
N MET A 24 6.74 7.75 12.51
CA MET A 24 7.11 6.78 13.55
C MET A 24 6.25 6.90 14.81
N ASP A 25 5.79 8.11 15.14
CA ASP A 25 4.92 8.33 16.29
C ASP A 25 3.50 7.83 16.06
N ARG A 26 3.02 7.92 14.81
CA ARG A 26 1.67 7.49 14.44
C ARG A 26 1.61 7.12 12.98
N PHE A 27 1.53 5.85 12.69
CA PHE A 27 1.39 5.30 11.34
C PHE A 27 0.42 4.12 11.32
N ASN A 28 -0.02 3.76 10.14
CA ASN A 28 -0.71 2.50 9.93
C ASN A 28 -0.22 1.84 8.64
N THR A 29 -0.32 0.52 8.61
CA THR A 29 0.09 -0.30 7.49
C THR A 29 -0.98 -1.36 7.19
N MET A 30 -1.06 -1.78 5.95
CA MET A 30 -1.91 -2.89 5.55
C MET A 30 -1.31 -3.62 4.35
N THR A 31 -1.64 -4.89 4.26
CA THR A 31 -1.25 -5.72 3.12
C THR A 31 -2.14 -5.44 1.92
N ILE A 32 -1.52 -5.29 0.75
CA ILE A 32 -2.20 -5.14 -0.53
C ILE A 32 -1.74 -6.22 -1.50
N GLY A 33 -2.67 -6.75 -2.28
CA GLY A 33 -2.39 -7.69 -3.39
C GLY A 33 -2.70 -7.08 -4.76
N TRP A 34 -3.26 -5.88 -4.79
CA TRP A 34 -3.60 -5.13 -6.00
C TRP A 34 -2.81 -3.84 -6.05
N GLY A 35 -2.21 -3.57 -7.19
CA GLY A 35 -1.42 -2.37 -7.41
C GLY A 35 -0.96 -2.29 -8.85
N ALA A 36 -0.35 -1.18 -9.20
CA ALA A 36 0.20 -0.96 -10.53
C ALA A 36 1.48 -0.14 -10.46
N MET A 37 2.37 -0.35 -11.39
CA MET A 37 3.59 0.44 -11.57
C MET A 37 3.74 0.84 -13.03
N GLY A 38 4.16 2.07 -13.25
CA GLY A 38 4.35 2.57 -14.60
C GLY A 38 4.76 4.04 -14.59
N THR A 39 4.31 4.76 -15.58
CA THR A 39 4.62 6.18 -15.71
C THR A 39 3.34 7.01 -15.81
N LEU A 40 3.35 8.16 -15.19
CA LEU A 40 2.29 9.16 -15.26
C LEU A 40 2.92 10.55 -15.21
N TRP A 41 2.54 11.42 -16.15
CA TRP A 41 3.09 12.79 -16.26
C TRP A 41 4.63 12.82 -16.28
N GLY A 42 5.23 11.86 -16.97
CA GLY A 42 6.69 11.74 -17.06
C GLY A 42 7.38 11.29 -15.78
N LYS A 43 6.63 10.78 -14.79
CA LYS A 43 7.15 10.35 -13.50
C LYS A 43 7.00 8.84 -13.34
N SER A 44 7.95 8.21 -12.66
CA SER A 44 7.77 6.83 -12.20
C SER A 44 6.70 6.81 -11.12
N ALA A 45 5.67 5.99 -11.28
CA ALA A 45 4.49 6.02 -10.43
C ALA A 45 4.07 4.64 -9.96
N VAL A 46 3.56 4.58 -8.73
CA VAL A 46 2.91 3.42 -8.14
C VAL A 46 1.48 3.78 -7.81
N THR A 47 0.55 2.91 -8.20
CA THR A 47 -0.86 3.05 -7.84
C THR A 47 -1.23 1.99 -6.83
N VAL A 48 -1.88 2.40 -5.75
CA VAL A 48 -2.44 1.50 -4.74
C VAL A 48 -3.94 1.74 -4.59
N TYR A 49 -4.66 0.71 -4.17
CA TYR A 49 -6.12 0.75 -4.02
C TYR A 49 -6.48 0.38 -2.58
N VAL A 50 -7.15 1.29 -1.88
CA VAL A 50 -7.51 1.10 -0.47
C VAL A 50 -8.98 1.46 -0.25
N LYS A 51 -9.75 0.54 0.35
CA LYS A 51 -11.15 0.81 0.67
C LYS A 51 -11.28 1.81 1.82
N PRO A 52 -12.31 2.69 1.80
CA PRO A 52 -12.53 3.68 2.87
C PRO A 52 -12.71 3.06 4.26
N VAL A 53 -13.18 1.82 4.35
CA VAL A 53 -13.36 1.11 5.63
C VAL A 53 -12.02 0.75 6.30
N ARG A 54 -10.94 0.70 5.54
CA ARG A 54 -9.61 0.35 6.07
C ARG A 54 -9.01 1.54 6.82
N TYR A 55 -8.42 1.26 7.99
CA TYR A 55 -7.81 2.31 8.82
C TYR A 55 -6.67 3.04 8.09
N THR A 56 -5.89 2.34 7.28
CA THR A 56 -4.81 2.94 6.48
C THR A 56 -5.31 4.03 5.53
N HIS A 57 -6.57 3.96 5.10
CA HIS A 57 -7.19 5.00 4.25
C HIS A 57 -7.12 6.39 4.90
N GLU A 58 -7.37 6.49 6.20
CA GLU A 58 -7.28 7.76 6.93
C GLU A 58 -5.86 8.31 6.90
N TYR A 59 -4.86 7.44 7.02
CA TYR A 59 -3.44 7.83 7.00
C TYR A 59 -2.98 8.24 5.60
N LEU A 60 -3.45 7.55 4.56
CA LEU A 60 -3.16 7.93 3.17
C LEU A 60 -3.77 9.28 2.82
N ASP A 61 -4.97 9.58 3.30
CA ASP A 61 -5.60 10.88 3.08
C ASP A 61 -4.89 12.00 3.84
N ALA A 62 -4.43 11.73 5.06
CA ALA A 62 -3.83 12.73 5.94
C ALA A 62 -2.37 13.05 5.63
N ASN A 63 -1.67 12.21 4.85
CA ASN A 63 -0.23 12.34 4.64
C ASN A 63 0.11 12.52 3.16
N GLU A 64 1.16 13.29 2.89
CA GLU A 64 1.67 13.54 1.54
C GLU A 64 2.41 12.33 0.98
N TYR A 65 3.09 11.57 1.84
CA TYR A 65 3.93 10.43 1.47
C TYR A 65 3.34 9.12 1.95
N PHE A 66 3.64 8.06 1.22
CA PHE A 66 3.41 6.69 1.67
C PHE A 66 4.53 5.79 1.15
N THR A 67 4.70 4.64 1.78
CA THR A 67 5.65 3.63 1.29
C THR A 67 4.91 2.41 0.77
N VAL A 68 5.53 1.74 -0.19
CA VAL A 68 5.15 0.40 -0.62
C VAL A 68 6.35 -0.50 -0.41
N CYS A 69 6.22 -1.47 0.48
CA CYS A 69 7.31 -2.37 0.87
C CYS A 69 7.03 -3.79 0.42
N PHE A 70 8.03 -4.41 -0.21
CA PHE A 70 8.02 -5.83 -0.58
C PHE A 70 9.00 -6.59 0.32
N PHE A 71 8.73 -7.87 0.56
CA PHE A 71 9.45 -8.67 1.55
C PHE A 71 9.90 -10.02 0.99
N PRO A 72 10.95 -10.63 1.57
CA PRO A 72 11.22 -12.04 1.35
C PRO A 72 10.02 -12.92 1.75
N LYS A 73 9.90 -14.09 1.13
CA LYS A 73 8.79 -15.03 1.36
C LYS A 73 8.65 -15.47 2.83
N ASP A 74 9.73 -15.41 3.60
CA ASP A 74 9.77 -15.75 5.02
C ASP A 74 8.77 -14.93 5.86
N TYR A 75 8.40 -13.74 5.39
CA TYR A 75 7.48 -12.83 6.09
C TYR A 75 6.03 -12.92 5.62
N LYS A 76 5.68 -13.92 4.81
CA LYS A 76 4.33 -14.07 4.26
C LYS A 76 3.25 -14.16 5.34
N LYS A 77 3.54 -14.82 6.45
CA LYS A 77 2.63 -14.92 7.59
C LYS A 77 2.38 -13.56 8.23
N ASP A 78 3.43 -12.74 8.35
CA ASP A 78 3.32 -11.40 8.91
C ASP A 78 2.45 -10.50 8.01
N LEU A 79 2.63 -10.59 6.69
CA LEU A 79 1.79 -9.87 5.75
C LEU A 79 0.33 -10.33 5.83
N SER A 80 0.08 -11.62 5.97
CA SER A 80 -1.27 -12.15 6.13
C SER A 80 -1.95 -11.59 7.38
N LEU A 81 -1.23 -11.54 8.51
CA LEU A 81 -1.73 -10.95 9.74
C LEU A 81 -2.07 -9.47 9.57
N LEU A 82 -1.16 -8.70 8.97
CA LEU A 82 -1.34 -7.26 8.77
C LEU A 82 -2.47 -6.93 7.79
N GLY A 83 -2.83 -7.85 6.90
CA GLY A 83 -3.96 -7.72 5.99
C GLY A 83 -5.30 -8.06 6.60
N SER A 84 -5.32 -8.88 7.67
CA SER A 84 -6.55 -9.37 8.30
C SER A 84 -6.95 -8.62 9.57
N ARG A 85 -6.03 -7.92 10.21
CA ARG A 85 -6.29 -7.15 11.43
C ARG A 85 -6.37 -5.66 11.16
N SER A 86 -7.20 -4.95 11.95
CA SER A 86 -7.28 -3.49 11.89
C SER A 86 -6.35 -2.86 12.92
N GLY A 87 -5.62 -1.83 12.51
CA GLY A 87 -4.83 -1.00 13.41
C GLY A 87 -5.65 -0.22 14.44
N ARG A 88 -6.98 -0.12 14.23
CA ARG A 88 -7.90 0.45 15.22
C ARG A 88 -8.00 -0.40 16.48
N ASP A 89 -7.78 -1.72 16.34
CA ASP A 89 -7.95 -2.68 17.44
C ASP A 89 -6.67 -2.86 18.27
N GLY A 90 -5.58 -2.21 17.89
CA GLY A 90 -4.31 -2.26 18.61
C GLY A 90 -3.10 -2.25 17.69
N ASP A 91 -1.92 -2.34 18.28
CA ASP A 91 -0.64 -2.38 17.57
C ASP A 91 -0.41 -3.77 16.96
N LYS A 92 -0.94 -3.97 15.75
CA LYS A 92 -0.79 -5.23 15.02
C LYS A 92 0.65 -5.50 14.55
N VAL A 93 1.45 -4.46 14.34
CA VAL A 93 2.86 -4.60 13.92
C VAL A 93 3.68 -5.27 15.02
N ALA A 94 3.37 -4.99 16.30
CA ALA A 94 4.04 -5.62 17.43
C ALA A 94 3.85 -7.14 17.51
N GLU A 95 2.83 -7.68 16.84
CA GLU A 95 2.57 -9.12 16.74
C GLU A 95 3.37 -9.79 15.61
N THR A 96 4.13 -9.02 14.86
CA THR A 96 4.95 -9.51 13.73
C THR A 96 6.44 -9.44 14.04
N ALA A 97 7.24 -10.08 13.19
CA ALA A 97 8.70 -9.97 13.21
C ALA A 97 9.23 -8.71 12.51
N LEU A 98 8.35 -7.81 12.07
CA LEU A 98 8.73 -6.62 11.32
C LEU A 98 9.08 -5.47 12.27
N THR A 99 10.13 -4.74 11.92
CA THR A 99 10.62 -3.58 12.66
C THR A 99 10.38 -2.31 11.86
N PRO A 100 9.50 -1.41 12.33
CA PRO A 100 9.31 -0.12 11.67
C PRO A 100 10.58 0.72 11.70
N VAL A 101 10.87 1.39 10.59
CA VAL A 101 12.00 2.31 10.47
C VAL A 101 11.52 3.61 9.81
N ALA A 102 12.10 4.73 10.25
CA ALA A 102 11.78 6.01 9.64
C ALA A 102 12.30 6.06 8.20
N VAL A 103 11.42 6.44 7.29
CA VAL A 103 11.75 6.78 5.92
C VAL A 103 11.28 8.21 5.71
N GLU A 104 12.05 9.04 5.02
CA GLU A 104 11.73 10.45 4.84
C GLU A 104 10.25 10.65 4.48
N GLY A 105 9.50 11.32 5.35
CA GLY A 105 8.08 11.60 5.17
C GLY A 105 7.12 10.42 5.42
N SER A 106 7.62 9.23 5.78
CA SER A 106 6.78 8.05 6.04
C SER A 106 7.50 7.01 6.90
N VAL A 107 7.03 5.77 6.85
CA VAL A 107 7.56 4.63 7.61
C VAL A 107 7.77 3.45 6.67
N GLY A 108 8.91 2.78 6.80
CA GLY A 108 9.19 1.50 6.15
C GLY A 108 9.47 0.41 7.18
N PHE A 109 10.07 -0.68 6.74
CA PHE A 109 10.39 -1.83 7.61
C PHE A 109 11.79 -2.34 7.32
N ALA A 110 12.54 -2.62 8.38
CA ALA A 110 13.93 -3.08 8.25
C ALA A 110 14.06 -4.38 7.44
N GLN A 111 13.07 -5.24 7.47
CA GLN A 111 13.07 -6.54 6.79
C GLN A 111 12.62 -6.47 5.33
N ALA A 112 12.22 -5.31 4.85
CA ALA A 112 11.81 -5.16 3.44
C ALA A 112 12.98 -5.43 2.50
N SER A 113 12.71 -6.18 1.44
CA SER A 113 13.67 -6.38 0.34
C SER A 113 13.69 -5.19 -0.62
N LEU A 114 12.60 -4.45 -0.67
CA LEU A 114 12.43 -3.26 -1.49
C LEU A 114 11.45 -2.32 -0.81
N THR A 115 11.81 -1.05 -0.67
CA THR A 115 10.93 0.02 -0.20
C THR A 115 10.85 1.11 -1.24
N LEU A 116 9.64 1.41 -1.70
CA LEU A 116 9.38 2.53 -2.59
C LEU A 116 8.77 3.66 -1.77
N LEU A 117 9.47 4.78 -1.66
CA LEU A 117 8.93 6.00 -1.07
C LEU A 117 8.18 6.77 -2.15
N CYS A 118 6.90 6.99 -1.92
CA CYS A 118 5.99 7.59 -2.88
C CYS A 118 5.43 8.90 -2.36
N LYS A 119 5.48 9.94 -3.20
CA LYS A 119 4.80 11.21 -2.96
C LYS A 119 3.44 11.18 -3.66
N LYS A 120 2.37 11.36 -2.92
CA LYS A 120 1.01 11.32 -3.47
C LYS A 120 0.83 12.44 -4.49
N ILE A 121 0.45 12.07 -5.72
CA ILE A 121 0.24 13.02 -6.82
C ILE A 121 -1.20 12.99 -7.36
N TYR A 122 -1.97 11.95 -7.03
CA TYR A 122 -3.36 11.84 -7.45
C TYR A 122 -4.15 10.95 -6.49
N ARG A 123 -5.42 11.29 -6.29
CA ARG A 123 -6.36 10.54 -5.48
C ARG A 123 -7.73 10.59 -6.13
N GLN A 124 -8.39 9.44 -6.28
CA GLN A 124 -9.76 9.38 -6.78
C GLN A 124 -10.50 8.19 -6.20
N ASP A 125 -11.71 8.41 -5.74
CA ASP A 125 -12.63 7.33 -5.43
C ASP A 125 -13.06 6.67 -6.73
N MET A 126 -12.98 5.35 -6.80
CA MET A 126 -13.38 4.62 -8.00
C MET A 126 -14.90 4.66 -8.14
N ASP A 127 -15.38 4.76 -9.37
CA ASP A 127 -16.79 4.87 -9.69
C ASP A 127 -17.34 3.50 -10.15
N THR A 128 -18.24 2.94 -9.37
CA THR A 128 -18.89 1.64 -9.69
C THR A 128 -19.69 1.68 -11.00
N ALA A 129 -20.18 2.85 -11.40
CA ALA A 129 -20.89 3.01 -12.68
C ALA A 129 -19.96 2.78 -13.89
N ALA A 130 -18.65 2.91 -13.70
CA ALA A 130 -17.65 2.68 -14.75
C ALA A 130 -17.05 1.26 -14.71
N MET A 131 -17.60 0.36 -13.91
CA MET A 131 -17.09 -0.99 -13.70
C MET A 131 -17.98 -2.04 -14.37
N PRO A 132 -17.41 -3.22 -14.75
CA PRO A 132 -18.23 -4.36 -15.11
C PRO A 132 -19.16 -4.79 -13.96
N GLU A 133 -20.37 -5.22 -14.31
CA GLU A 133 -21.38 -5.58 -13.30
C GLU A 133 -20.93 -6.70 -12.36
N ASP A 134 -20.22 -7.71 -12.88
CA ASP A 134 -19.72 -8.82 -12.08
C ASP A 134 -18.64 -8.37 -11.06
N VAL A 135 -17.84 -7.36 -11.41
CA VAL A 135 -16.85 -6.76 -10.50
C VAL A 135 -17.54 -6.06 -9.34
N VAL A 136 -18.58 -5.27 -9.62
CA VAL A 136 -19.36 -4.58 -8.58
C VAL A 136 -20.01 -5.59 -7.64
N LYS A 137 -20.64 -6.63 -8.16
CA LYS A 137 -21.28 -7.68 -7.36
C LYS A 137 -20.29 -8.40 -6.46
N ARG A 138 -19.11 -8.70 -6.97
CA ARG A 138 -18.11 -9.46 -6.24
C ARG A 138 -17.41 -8.66 -5.15
N ASN A 139 -17.22 -7.36 -5.36
CA ASN A 139 -16.33 -6.56 -4.51
C ASN A 139 -17.00 -5.41 -3.76
N TYR A 140 -18.12 -4.87 -4.26
CA TYR A 140 -18.64 -3.57 -3.82
C TYR A 140 -20.14 -3.56 -3.49
N GLU A 141 -20.76 -4.70 -3.23
CA GLU A 141 -22.17 -4.73 -2.81
C GLU A 141 -22.37 -4.23 -1.38
N VAL A 142 -21.42 -4.48 -0.49
CA VAL A 142 -21.54 -4.17 0.94
C VAL A 142 -20.68 -2.96 1.31
N GLU A 143 -19.48 -2.87 0.75
CA GLU A 143 -18.55 -1.79 1.07
C GLU A 143 -18.37 -0.85 -0.12
N ALA A 144 -18.10 0.42 0.19
CA ALA A 144 -17.76 1.42 -0.82
C ALA A 144 -16.53 1.00 -1.64
N PRO A 145 -16.42 1.41 -2.91
CA PRO A 145 -15.29 1.04 -3.75
C PRO A 145 -13.99 1.61 -3.23
N HIS A 146 -12.90 0.99 -3.68
CA HIS A 146 -11.54 1.44 -3.36
C HIS A 146 -11.33 2.90 -3.77
N THR A 147 -10.53 3.60 -2.99
CA THR A 147 -9.88 4.83 -3.42
C THR A 147 -8.57 4.48 -4.10
N MET A 148 -8.34 5.08 -5.25
CA MET A 148 -7.09 4.97 -6.01
C MET A 148 -6.15 6.08 -5.57
N TYR A 149 -4.94 5.70 -5.12
CA TYR A 149 -3.87 6.66 -4.80
C TYR A 149 -2.71 6.41 -5.75
N ILE A 150 -2.27 7.46 -6.41
CA ILE A 150 -1.08 7.41 -7.26
C ILE A 150 0.03 8.21 -6.60
N GLY A 151 1.18 7.57 -6.42
CA GLY A 151 2.37 8.20 -5.86
C GLY A 151 3.51 8.23 -6.87
N GLU A 152 4.20 9.36 -6.96
CA GLU A 152 5.49 9.43 -7.63
C GLU A 152 6.53 8.71 -6.77
N VAL A 153 7.26 7.78 -7.36
CA VAL A 153 8.38 7.12 -6.69
C VAL A 153 9.53 8.12 -6.60
N VAL A 154 9.76 8.65 -5.41
CA VAL A 154 10.80 9.65 -5.18
C VAL A 154 12.09 9.04 -4.64
N LYS A 155 12.02 7.81 -4.11
CA LYS A 155 13.18 7.09 -3.61
C LYS A 155 12.94 5.58 -3.63
N VAL A 156 13.97 4.85 -4.03
CA VAL A 156 14.02 3.38 -3.99
C VAL A 156 15.06 2.97 -2.96
N LEU A 157 14.68 2.12 -2.02
CA LEU A 157 15.54 1.69 -0.91
C LEU A 157 15.64 0.17 -0.83
#